data_c95d74f296257321245a7814e16041d4
#
_entry.id   c95d74f296257321245a7814e16041d4
#
_cell.length_a   1.000
_cell.length_b   1.000
_cell.length_c   1.000
_cell.angle_alpha   90.00
_cell.angle_beta   90.00
_cell.angle_gamma   90.00
#
_symmetry.space_group_name_H-M   'P 1'
#
loop_
_entity.id
_entity.type
_entity.pdbx_description
1 polymer ?
#
loop_
_entity_poly.entity_id
_entity_poly.type
_entity_poly.pdbx_seq_one_letter_code
_entity_poly.pdbx_strand_id
1 'polypeptide(L)'
;MTTNLRQRMTEDMQVRNLSLLTQSSYVQQVSMFARHFNKSPEVLGIEDIRNYQLYLTNQKKLNASSIKVAVSAIRFLYRVTLGRPWDFDEVVPSPKKPRTLPIILSPEEVVHFLGCVTNVKQRTILTICYAAGLRISEAVHLMPSAIDRQRMVIRIEQGKGRKDRYVMLSPKLLQVLIAYWHAVRPKGCLFPGDIPGQPITRGAVELACQAAHARSGLCKPVTPHSLRHAFAVHLLEAGTDLRTIQLLMGHSSLDTTARYLRIATSKVCATTSPLDLLPRPIPIPIDAKQIEPSPF
;
A
#
# COMPACT_ATOMS: atom_id res chain seq x y z
N MET A 1 -23.23 -16.97 13.11
CA MET A 1 -22.79 -16.12 14.24
C MET A 1 -24.04 -15.57 14.90
N THR A 2 -24.27 -15.86 16.17
CA THR A 2 -25.40 -15.32 16.93
C THR A 2 -25.28 -13.80 17.01
N THR A 3 -26.41 -13.09 17.04
CA THR A 3 -26.43 -11.62 17.09
C THR A 3 -25.64 -11.09 18.31
N ASN A 4 -25.74 -11.79 19.45
CA ASN A 4 -25.02 -11.44 20.68
C ASN A 4 -23.48 -11.53 20.53
N LEU A 5 -22.95 -12.65 20.01
CA LEU A 5 -21.50 -12.80 19.82
C LEU A 5 -20.91 -11.77 18.84
N ARG A 6 -21.66 -11.45 17.78
CA ARG A 6 -21.27 -10.42 16.82
C ARG A 6 -21.20 -9.03 17.48
N GLN A 7 -22.21 -8.71 18.27
CA GLN A 7 -22.26 -7.44 18.99
C GLN A 7 -21.09 -7.33 19.97
N ARG A 8 -20.88 -8.33 20.83
CA ARG A 8 -19.77 -8.38 21.79
C ARG A 8 -18.41 -8.22 21.10
N MET A 9 -18.16 -8.95 20.00
CA MET A 9 -16.92 -8.81 19.23
C MET A 9 -16.75 -7.37 18.69
N THR A 10 -17.84 -6.74 18.23
CA THR A 10 -17.80 -5.37 17.73
C THR A 10 -17.46 -4.37 18.85
N GLU A 11 -18.08 -4.52 20.02
CA GLU A 11 -17.80 -3.71 21.21
C GLU A 11 -16.34 -3.87 21.65
N ASP A 12 -15.82 -5.10 21.70
CA ASP A 12 -14.41 -5.38 22.00
C ASP A 12 -13.43 -4.70 21.04
N MET A 13 -13.81 -4.60 19.75
CA MET A 13 -13.02 -3.89 18.74
C MET A 13 -13.12 -2.37 18.92
N GLN A 14 -14.30 -1.84 19.29
CA GLN A 14 -14.50 -0.42 19.56
C GLN A 14 -13.71 0.07 20.77
N VAL A 15 -13.75 -0.66 21.90
CA VAL A 15 -12.96 -0.37 23.10
C VAL A 15 -11.45 -0.29 22.76
N ARG A 16 -10.98 -1.09 21.80
CA ARG A 16 -9.58 -1.08 21.34
C ARG A 16 -9.34 -0.09 20.20
N ASN A 17 -10.34 0.73 19.88
CA ASN A 17 -10.25 1.77 18.87
C ASN A 17 -9.81 1.27 17.48
N LEU A 18 -10.24 0.06 17.10
CA LEU A 18 -10.00 -0.47 15.76
C LEU A 18 -10.82 0.30 14.72
N SER A 19 -10.26 0.51 13.53
CA SER A 19 -10.96 1.21 12.47
C SER A 19 -12.23 0.48 12.05
N LEU A 20 -13.27 1.21 11.62
CA LEU A 20 -14.53 0.63 11.14
C LEU A 20 -14.32 -0.38 10.02
N LEU A 21 -13.34 -0.14 9.14
CA LEU A 21 -12.98 -1.06 8.07
C LEU A 21 -12.41 -2.37 8.62
N THR A 22 -11.58 -2.32 9.67
CA THR A 22 -11.05 -3.50 10.34
C THR A 22 -12.17 -4.27 11.03
N GLN A 23 -13.08 -3.56 11.74
CA GLN A 23 -14.23 -4.15 12.41
C GLN A 23 -15.11 -4.91 11.41
N SER A 24 -15.49 -4.25 10.30
CA SER A 24 -16.29 -4.87 9.23
C SER A 24 -15.61 -6.09 8.63
N SER A 25 -14.31 -5.97 8.31
CA SER A 25 -13.53 -7.08 7.77
C SER A 25 -13.46 -8.28 8.73
N TYR A 26 -13.21 -8.03 10.01
CA TYR A 26 -13.12 -9.12 11.00
C TYR A 26 -14.45 -9.83 11.22
N VAL A 27 -15.54 -9.07 11.34
CA VAL A 27 -16.88 -9.62 11.44
C VAL A 27 -17.23 -10.48 10.21
N GLN A 28 -16.87 -10.01 9.01
CA GLN A 28 -17.08 -10.77 7.78
C GLN A 28 -16.29 -12.08 7.78
N GLN A 29 -15.01 -12.06 8.15
CA GLN A 29 -14.18 -13.27 8.18
C GLN A 29 -14.71 -14.30 9.19
N VAL A 30 -15.12 -13.86 10.39
CA VAL A 30 -15.72 -14.76 11.39
C VAL A 30 -17.07 -15.29 10.92
N SER A 31 -17.87 -14.48 10.22
CA SER A 31 -19.14 -14.96 9.63
C SER A 31 -18.91 -16.02 8.54
N MET A 32 -17.87 -15.88 7.72
CA MET A 32 -17.47 -16.89 6.74
C MET A 32 -16.99 -18.18 7.40
N PHE A 33 -16.23 -18.08 8.48
CA PHE A 33 -15.80 -19.22 9.29
C PHE A 33 -17.00 -19.99 9.89
N ALA A 34 -17.94 -19.28 10.52
CA ALA A 34 -19.15 -19.87 11.08
C ALA A 34 -20.01 -20.57 10.01
N ARG A 35 -20.17 -19.95 8.84
CA ARG A 35 -20.91 -20.53 7.71
C ARG A 35 -20.26 -21.79 7.15
N HIS A 36 -18.95 -21.86 7.12
CA HIS A 36 -18.22 -23.02 6.61
C HIS A 36 -18.55 -24.29 7.41
N PHE A 37 -18.67 -24.18 8.73
CA PHE A 37 -19.02 -25.30 9.60
C PHE A 37 -20.52 -25.41 9.92
N ASN A 38 -21.31 -24.42 9.49
CA ASN A 38 -22.72 -24.26 9.85
C ASN A 38 -22.96 -24.36 11.39
N LYS A 39 -22.02 -23.83 12.17
CA LYS A 39 -22.02 -23.82 13.63
C LYS A 39 -21.64 -22.47 14.19
N SER A 40 -22.07 -22.18 15.45
CA SER A 40 -21.56 -21.01 16.16
C SER A 40 -20.07 -21.16 16.42
N PRO A 41 -19.26 -20.10 16.24
CA PRO A 41 -17.84 -20.14 16.59
C PRO A 41 -17.56 -20.50 18.05
N GLU A 42 -18.50 -20.29 18.96
CA GLU A 42 -18.37 -20.62 20.39
C GLU A 42 -18.14 -22.11 20.66
N VAL A 43 -18.69 -22.97 19.79
CA VAL A 43 -18.58 -24.44 19.91
C VAL A 43 -17.49 -25.04 19.04
N LEU A 44 -16.82 -24.22 18.21
CA LEU A 44 -15.73 -24.67 17.36
C LEU A 44 -14.41 -24.64 18.14
N GLY A 45 -13.57 -25.64 17.88
CA GLY A 45 -12.29 -25.83 18.56
C GLY A 45 -11.08 -25.49 17.68
N ILE A 46 -9.91 -25.81 18.23
CA ILE A 46 -8.62 -25.57 17.58
C ILE A 46 -8.51 -26.32 16.24
N GLU A 47 -8.94 -27.58 16.21
CA GLU A 47 -8.89 -28.41 15.00
C GLU A 47 -9.80 -27.84 13.88
N ASP A 48 -10.95 -27.25 14.25
CA ASP A 48 -11.81 -26.60 13.27
C ASP A 48 -11.14 -25.39 12.64
N ILE A 49 -10.39 -24.60 13.44
CA ILE A 49 -9.63 -23.46 12.94
C ILE A 49 -8.52 -23.90 11.97
N ARG A 50 -7.80 -24.96 12.31
CA ARG A 50 -6.77 -25.57 11.46
C ARG A 50 -7.38 -26.09 10.15
N ASN A 51 -8.47 -26.83 10.23
CA ASN A 51 -9.18 -27.35 9.06
C ASN A 51 -9.69 -26.22 8.15
N TYR A 52 -10.20 -25.13 8.74
CA TYR A 52 -10.60 -23.97 7.97
C TYR A 52 -9.42 -23.29 7.27
N GLN A 53 -8.27 -23.19 7.93
CA GLN A 53 -7.05 -22.64 7.30
C GLN A 53 -6.59 -23.51 6.13
N LEU A 54 -6.62 -24.84 6.27
CA LEU A 54 -6.33 -25.77 5.18
C LEU A 54 -7.34 -25.62 4.02
N TYR A 55 -8.63 -25.45 4.32
CA TYR A 55 -9.66 -25.16 3.32
C TYR A 55 -9.38 -23.87 2.56
N LEU A 56 -9.04 -22.76 3.26
CA LEU A 56 -8.71 -21.49 2.63
C LEU A 56 -7.46 -21.61 1.73
N THR A 57 -6.49 -22.42 2.13
CA THR A 57 -5.24 -22.63 1.39
C THR A 57 -5.43 -23.55 0.19
N ASN A 58 -6.00 -24.73 0.39
CA ASN A 58 -6.00 -25.82 -0.59
C ASN A 58 -7.21 -25.76 -1.53
N GLN A 59 -8.40 -25.46 -1.00
CA GLN A 59 -9.62 -25.45 -1.79
C GLN A 59 -9.94 -24.07 -2.33
N LYS A 60 -9.91 -23.03 -1.50
CA LYS A 60 -10.13 -21.65 -1.94
C LYS A 60 -8.91 -21.02 -2.61
N LYS A 61 -7.74 -21.60 -2.45
CA LYS A 61 -6.46 -21.13 -3.04
C LYS A 61 -6.21 -19.65 -2.80
N LEU A 62 -6.57 -19.15 -1.61
CA LEU A 62 -6.40 -17.74 -1.26
C LEU A 62 -4.91 -17.42 -1.07
N ASN A 63 -4.54 -16.18 -1.42
CA ASN A 63 -3.19 -15.72 -1.16
C ASN A 63 -2.91 -15.58 0.36
N ALA A 64 -1.62 -15.66 0.74
CA ALA A 64 -1.18 -15.59 2.13
C ALA A 64 -1.67 -14.35 2.90
N SER A 65 -1.86 -13.20 2.20
CA SER A 65 -2.36 -11.98 2.85
C SER A 65 -3.82 -12.09 3.24
N SER A 66 -4.66 -12.69 2.39
CA SER A 66 -6.08 -12.92 2.67
C SER A 66 -6.26 -13.93 3.80
N ILE A 67 -5.49 -15.02 3.79
CA ILE A 67 -5.48 -16.01 4.88
C ILE A 67 -5.06 -15.34 6.19
N LYS A 68 -4.04 -14.48 6.17
CA LYS A 68 -3.60 -13.74 7.36
C LYS A 68 -4.71 -12.87 7.97
N VAL A 69 -5.54 -12.23 7.14
CA VAL A 69 -6.69 -11.45 7.64
C VAL A 69 -7.71 -12.35 8.32
N ALA A 70 -8.06 -13.50 7.71
CA ALA A 70 -8.97 -14.46 8.29
C ALA A 70 -8.45 -15.00 9.64
N VAL A 71 -7.18 -15.43 9.68
CA VAL A 71 -6.51 -15.90 10.90
C VAL A 71 -6.50 -14.83 11.99
N SER A 72 -6.21 -13.57 11.64
CA SER A 72 -6.20 -12.46 12.59
C SER A 72 -7.59 -12.18 13.18
N ALA A 73 -8.64 -12.28 12.36
CA ALA A 73 -10.02 -12.11 12.80
C ALA A 73 -10.45 -13.23 13.76
N ILE A 74 -10.13 -14.49 13.43
CA ILE A 74 -10.41 -15.66 14.25
C ILE A 74 -9.63 -15.58 15.57
N ARG A 75 -8.34 -15.23 15.52
CA ARG A 75 -7.50 -15.00 16.71
C ARG A 75 -8.11 -13.95 17.62
N PHE A 76 -8.56 -12.81 17.07
CA PHE A 76 -9.22 -11.77 17.84
C PHE A 76 -10.47 -12.29 18.54
N LEU A 77 -11.32 -13.00 17.83
CA LEU A 77 -12.53 -13.60 18.40
C LEU A 77 -12.22 -14.49 19.60
N TYR A 78 -11.35 -15.48 19.41
CA TYR A 78 -11.12 -16.47 20.46
C TYR A 78 -10.29 -15.93 21.63
N ARG A 79 -9.25 -15.14 21.35
CA ARG A 79 -8.37 -14.61 22.39
C ARG A 79 -9.00 -13.46 23.17
N VAL A 80 -9.70 -12.54 22.45
CA VAL A 80 -10.19 -11.32 23.06
C VAL A 80 -11.65 -11.46 23.47
N THR A 81 -12.53 -11.86 22.55
CA THR A 81 -13.97 -11.87 22.79
C THR A 81 -14.41 -13.10 23.60
N LEU A 82 -13.86 -14.26 23.30
CA LEU A 82 -14.21 -15.51 24.00
C LEU A 82 -13.28 -15.84 25.18
N GLY A 83 -12.13 -15.16 25.30
CA GLY A 83 -11.17 -15.35 26.38
C GLY A 83 -10.57 -16.76 26.44
N ARG A 84 -10.44 -17.47 25.31
CA ARG A 84 -9.87 -18.81 25.28
C ARG A 84 -8.36 -18.77 25.54
N PRO A 85 -7.83 -19.60 26.47
CA PRO A 85 -6.41 -19.63 26.84
C PRO A 85 -5.54 -20.42 25.85
N TRP A 86 -5.79 -20.27 24.54
CA TRP A 86 -5.08 -21.02 23.51
C TRP A 86 -3.82 -20.26 23.06
N ASP A 87 -2.71 -20.96 22.85
CA ASP A 87 -1.55 -20.40 22.17
C ASP A 87 -1.78 -20.41 20.66
N PHE A 88 -2.31 -19.30 20.17
CA PHE A 88 -2.63 -19.14 18.73
C PHE A 88 -1.40 -19.06 17.83
N ASP A 89 -0.25 -18.73 18.36
CA ASP A 89 0.98 -18.62 17.55
C ASP A 89 1.54 -20.00 17.24
N GLU A 90 1.33 -20.94 18.15
CA GLU A 90 1.71 -22.34 17.99
C GLU A 90 0.66 -23.14 17.19
N VAL A 91 -0.61 -22.95 17.50
CA VAL A 91 -1.73 -23.75 16.96
C VAL A 91 -2.15 -23.28 15.56
N VAL A 92 -2.14 -21.97 15.29
CA VAL A 92 -2.61 -21.37 14.02
C VAL A 92 -1.55 -20.42 13.48
N PRO A 93 -0.44 -20.94 12.93
CA PRO A 93 0.63 -20.11 12.45
C PRO A 93 0.17 -19.22 11.30
N SER A 94 0.57 -17.95 11.35
CA SER A 94 0.32 -17.03 10.23
C SER A 94 1.15 -17.43 9.01
N PRO A 95 0.56 -17.54 7.81
CA PRO A 95 1.30 -17.93 6.62
C PRO A 95 2.44 -16.94 6.33
N LYS A 96 3.63 -17.47 6.07
CA LYS A 96 4.78 -16.65 5.65
C LYS A 96 4.52 -16.11 4.25
N LYS A 97 4.58 -14.79 4.09
CA LYS A 97 4.46 -14.15 2.77
C LYS A 97 5.83 -14.04 2.13
N PRO A 98 6.03 -14.54 0.89
CA PRO A 98 7.24 -14.23 0.13
C PRO A 98 7.44 -12.71 0.01
N ARG A 99 8.64 -12.23 0.28
CA ARG A 99 8.99 -10.82 0.14
C ARG A 99 9.46 -10.58 -1.31
N THR A 100 8.50 -10.33 -2.20
CA THR A 100 8.83 -9.89 -3.56
C THR A 100 9.11 -8.39 -3.56
N LEU A 101 10.11 -7.97 -4.33
CA LEU A 101 10.35 -6.55 -4.57
C LEU A 101 9.23 -5.99 -5.45
N PRO A 102 8.69 -4.81 -5.14
CA PRO A 102 7.72 -4.16 -6.00
C PRO A 102 8.36 -3.78 -7.34
N ILE A 103 7.60 -3.96 -8.40
CA ILE A 103 7.97 -3.48 -9.73
C ILE A 103 7.73 -1.98 -9.76
N ILE A 104 8.73 -1.21 -10.19
CA ILE A 104 8.68 0.24 -10.24
C ILE A 104 8.53 0.70 -11.69
N LEU A 105 7.64 1.67 -11.89
CA LEU A 105 7.49 2.37 -13.16
C LEU A 105 8.62 3.39 -13.31
N SER A 106 9.18 3.53 -14.52
CA SER A 106 10.09 4.63 -14.82
C SER A 106 9.34 5.97 -14.88
N PRO A 107 10.04 7.11 -14.81
CA PRO A 107 9.40 8.42 -15.00
C PRO A 107 8.59 8.52 -16.30
N GLU A 108 9.12 7.98 -17.41
CA GLU A 108 8.48 7.96 -18.73
C GLU A 108 7.22 7.10 -18.73
N GLU A 109 7.28 5.92 -18.11
CA GLU A 109 6.12 5.03 -17.94
C GLU A 109 5.02 5.68 -17.10
N VAL A 110 5.37 6.44 -16.07
CA VAL A 110 4.42 7.20 -15.26
C VAL A 110 3.73 8.28 -16.09
N VAL A 111 4.48 9.07 -16.86
CA VAL A 111 3.94 10.12 -17.74
C VAL A 111 3.01 9.50 -18.78
N HIS A 112 3.44 8.44 -19.46
CA HIS A 112 2.66 7.72 -20.45
C HIS A 112 1.35 7.19 -19.83
N PHE A 113 1.43 6.51 -18.70
CA PHE A 113 0.26 5.98 -18.00
C PHE A 113 -0.74 7.08 -17.62
N LEU A 114 -0.27 8.16 -16.99
CA LEU A 114 -1.15 9.28 -16.60
C LEU A 114 -1.81 9.94 -17.82
N GLY A 115 -1.14 9.96 -18.98
CA GLY A 115 -1.72 10.39 -20.25
C GLY A 115 -2.88 9.51 -20.73
N CYS A 116 -2.86 8.22 -20.38
CA CYS A 116 -3.93 7.27 -20.72
C CYS A 116 -5.18 7.38 -19.81
N VAL A 117 -5.15 8.19 -18.75
CA VAL A 117 -6.31 8.42 -17.88
C VAL A 117 -7.19 9.51 -18.47
N THR A 118 -8.33 9.16 -19.02
CA THR A 118 -9.20 10.08 -19.78
C THR A 118 -9.95 11.09 -18.90
N ASN A 119 -10.43 10.65 -17.73
CA ASN A 119 -11.18 11.52 -16.83
C ASN A 119 -10.23 12.42 -16.01
N VAL A 120 -10.41 13.73 -16.13
CA VAL A 120 -9.55 14.75 -15.48
C VAL A 120 -9.49 14.59 -13.96
N LYS A 121 -10.64 14.33 -13.30
CA LYS A 121 -10.71 14.12 -11.83
C LYS A 121 -9.84 12.94 -11.42
N GLN A 122 -10.04 11.79 -12.06
CA GLN A 122 -9.31 10.56 -11.74
C GLN A 122 -7.83 10.69 -12.08
N ARG A 123 -7.48 11.34 -13.18
CA ARG A 123 -6.09 11.64 -13.56
C ARG A 123 -5.42 12.52 -12.50
N THR A 124 -6.08 13.56 -12.02
CA THR A 124 -5.56 14.43 -10.96
C THR A 124 -5.32 13.66 -9.67
N ILE A 125 -6.25 12.79 -9.25
CA ILE A 125 -6.07 11.95 -8.05
C ILE A 125 -4.85 11.03 -8.19
N LEU A 126 -4.70 10.35 -9.33
CA LEU A 126 -3.56 9.46 -9.59
C LEU A 126 -2.25 10.24 -9.68
N THR A 127 -2.28 11.47 -10.25
CA THR A 127 -1.14 12.38 -10.24
C THR A 127 -0.70 12.74 -8.81
N ILE A 128 -1.65 13.03 -7.91
CA ILE A 128 -1.34 13.30 -6.50
C ILE A 128 -0.71 12.08 -5.81
N CYS A 129 -1.21 10.86 -6.11
CA CYS A 129 -0.62 9.63 -5.57
C CYS A 129 0.86 9.48 -5.95
N TYR A 130 1.25 9.92 -7.15
CA TYR A 130 2.64 9.94 -7.60
C TYR A 130 3.40 11.16 -7.08
N ALA A 131 2.87 12.38 -7.26
CA ALA A 131 3.62 13.62 -7.05
C ALA A 131 3.83 13.98 -5.56
N ALA A 132 2.92 13.55 -4.68
CA ALA A 132 2.97 13.79 -3.24
C ALA A 132 2.99 12.49 -2.41
N GLY A 133 3.02 11.35 -3.07
CA GLY A 133 3.09 10.04 -2.42
C GLY A 133 1.88 9.70 -1.54
N LEU A 134 0.69 10.24 -1.83
CA LEU A 134 -0.49 9.99 -1.03
C LEU A 134 -1.02 8.57 -1.23
N ARG A 135 -1.64 8.02 -0.17
CA ARG A 135 -2.50 6.83 -0.33
C ARG A 135 -3.76 7.24 -1.08
N ILE A 136 -4.32 6.33 -1.89
CA ILE A 136 -5.57 6.61 -2.60
C ILE A 136 -6.68 7.08 -1.66
N SER A 137 -6.78 6.49 -0.45
CA SER A 137 -7.76 6.92 0.56
C SER A 137 -7.52 8.34 1.06
N GLU A 138 -6.29 8.80 1.14
CA GLU A 138 -5.93 10.17 1.51
C GLU A 138 -6.24 11.13 0.35
N ALA A 139 -5.89 10.73 -0.87
CA ALA A 139 -6.08 11.55 -2.06
C ALA A 139 -7.57 11.82 -2.37
N VAL A 140 -8.45 10.80 -2.27
CA VAL A 140 -9.88 10.98 -2.54
C VAL A 140 -10.59 11.85 -1.49
N HIS A 141 -10.11 11.88 -0.24
CA HIS A 141 -10.67 12.69 0.84
C HIS A 141 -9.98 14.06 1.01
N LEU A 142 -9.08 14.43 0.08
CA LEU A 142 -8.37 15.68 0.17
C LEU A 142 -9.37 16.87 0.05
N MET A 143 -9.24 17.81 0.98
CA MET A 143 -10.07 19.03 1.01
C MET A 143 -9.28 20.20 0.38
N PRO A 144 -9.96 21.16 -0.25
CA PRO A 144 -9.29 22.37 -0.76
C PRO A 144 -8.52 23.12 0.31
N SER A 145 -9.03 23.16 1.56
CA SER A 145 -8.39 23.81 2.71
C SER A 145 -7.09 23.13 3.16
N ALA A 146 -6.84 21.90 2.73
CA ALA A 146 -5.59 21.18 3.03
C ALA A 146 -4.41 21.64 2.17
N ILE A 147 -4.65 22.43 1.12
CA ILE A 147 -3.64 22.90 0.17
C ILE A 147 -3.14 24.26 0.58
N ASP A 148 -1.94 24.30 1.15
CA ASP A 148 -1.28 25.56 1.53
C ASP A 148 -0.33 26.01 0.41
N ARG A 149 -0.80 26.95 -0.40
CA ARG A 149 -0.04 27.52 -1.53
C ARG A 149 1.11 28.41 -1.10
N GLN A 150 1.01 29.02 0.09
CA GLN A 150 2.08 29.92 0.57
C GLN A 150 3.27 29.11 1.08
N ARG A 151 3.01 28.05 1.82
CA ARG A 151 4.03 27.16 2.36
C ARG A 151 4.43 26.03 1.39
N MET A 152 3.72 25.89 0.26
CA MET A 152 3.92 24.83 -0.71
C MET A 152 3.85 23.44 -0.10
N VAL A 153 2.83 23.19 0.72
CA VAL A 153 2.58 21.90 1.38
C VAL A 153 1.10 21.50 1.29
N ILE A 154 0.87 20.20 1.41
CA ILE A 154 -0.48 19.63 1.57
C ILE A 154 -0.55 19.02 2.96
N ARG A 155 -1.54 19.39 3.76
CA ARG A 155 -1.82 18.80 5.07
C ARG A 155 -2.66 17.54 4.90
N ILE A 156 -2.19 16.44 5.44
CA ILE A 156 -2.91 15.17 5.47
C ILE A 156 -3.36 14.93 6.90
N GLU A 157 -4.65 15.02 7.12
CA GLU A 157 -5.27 14.77 8.42
C GLU A 157 -5.59 13.28 8.57
N GLN A 158 -5.46 12.77 9.81
CA GLN A 158 -5.82 11.41 10.19
C GLN A 158 -5.28 10.31 9.24
N GLY A 159 -4.04 10.42 8.82
CA GLY A 159 -3.34 9.38 8.08
C GLY A 159 -3.37 8.03 8.82
N LYS A 160 -2.73 7.01 8.29
CA LYS A 160 -2.63 5.69 8.94
C LYS A 160 -2.10 5.84 10.37
N GLY A 161 -2.90 5.43 11.36
CA GLY A 161 -2.59 5.59 12.79
C GLY A 161 -3.01 6.96 13.36
N ARG A 162 -3.91 7.68 12.69
CA ARG A 162 -4.47 9.00 13.11
C ARG A 162 -3.41 10.08 13.37
N LYS A 163 -2.28 10.03 12.64
CA LYS A 163 -1.22 11.04 12.72
C LYS A 163 -1.31 11.97 11.51
N ASP A 164 -1.34 13.26 11.79
CA ASP A 164 -1.26 14.30 10.78
C ASP A 164 0.17 14.38 10.23
N ARG A 165 0.29 14.73 8.97
CA ARG A 165 1.57 15.05 8.34
C ARG A 165 1.42 16.05 7.23
N TYR A 166 2.51 16.71 6.91
CA TYR A 166 2.64 17.55 5.73
C TYR A 166 3.40 16.78 4.64
N VAL A 167 2.98 16.97 3.39
CA VAL A 167 3.69 16.47 2.20
C VAL A 167 3.97 17.65 1.27
N MET A 168 4.94 17.47 0.37
CA MET A 168 5.31 18.50 -0.58
C MET A 168 4.19 18.81 -1.58
N LEU A 169 4.03 20.09 -1.91
CA LEU A 169 3.24 20.59 -3.04
C LEU A 169 4.21 21.17 -4.06
N SER A 170 4.61 20.39 -5.05
CA SER A 170 5.50 20.91 -6.10
C SER A 170 4.78 21.94 -6.97
N PRO A 171 5.51 22.91 -7.59
CA PRO A 171 4.92 23.89 -8.50
C PRO A 171 4.10 23.23 -9.63
N LYS A 172 4.60 22.12 -10.19
CA LYS A 172 3.90 21.35 -11.24
C LYS A 172 2.60 20.74 -10.70
N LEU A 173 2.62 20.18 -9.49
CA LEU A 173 1.38 19.64 -8.88
C LEU A 173 0.37 20.75 -8.61
N LEU A 174 0.81 21.90 -8.12
CA LEU A 174 -0.06 23.07 -7.93
C LEU A 174 -0.74 23.50 -9.23
N GLN A 175 0.00 23.54 -10.35
CA GLN A 175 -0.57 23.85 -11.67
C GLN A 175 -1.64 22.83 -12.08
N VAL A 176 -1.41 21.53 -11.88
CA VAL A 176 -2.39 20.48 -12.16
C VAL A 176 -3.65 20.66 -11.31
N LEU A 177 -3.51 20.99 -10.03
CA LEU A 177 -4.64 21.24 -9.13
C LEU A 177 -5.43 22.48 -9.52
N ILE A 178 -4.77 23.57 -9.93
CA ILE A 178 -5.41 24.79 -10.42
C ILE A 178 -6.16 24.51 -11.72
N ALA A 179 -5.55 23.82 -12.68
CA ALA A 179 -6.20 23.44 -13.94
C ALA A 179 -7.45 22.57 -13.69
N TYR A 180 -7.33 21.58 -12.80
CA TYR A 180 -8.46 20.77 -12.36
C TYR A 180 -9.56 21.62 -11.73
N TRP A 181 -9.22 22.53 -10.81
CA TRP A 181 -10.18 23.42 -10.16
C TRP A 181 -10.96 24.27 -11.17
N HIS A 182 -10.25 24.84 -12.15
CA HIS A 182 -10.91 25.65 -13.20
C HIS A 182 -11.84 24.82 -14.08
N ALA A 183 -11.46 23.57 -14.40
CA ALA A 183 -12.25 22.70 -15.26
C ALA A 183 -13.52 22.14 -14.57
N VAL A 184 -13.45 21.85 -13.28
CA VAL A 184 -14.52 21.10 -12.56
C VAL A 184 -15.31 21.97 -11.59
N ARG A 185 -14.70 23.05 -11.03
CA ARG A 185 -15.32 23.94 -10.01
C ARG A 185 -15.98 23.16 -8.87
N PRO A 186 -15.24 22.25 -8.20
CA PRO A 186 -15.82 21.37 -7.18
C PRO A 186 -16.37 22.16 -5.99
N LYS A 187 -17.53 21.74 -5.47
CA LYS A 187 -18.14 22.29 -4.24
C LYS A 187 -17.91 21.32 -3.09
N GLY A 188 -17.41 21.82 -1.95
CA GLY A 188 -17.12 21.00 -0.75
C GLY A 188 -15.84 20.16 -0.91
N CYS A 189 -15.96 18.87 -1.18
CA CYS A 189 -14.79 18.00 -1.39
C CYS A 189 -14.01 18.40 -2.65
N LEU A 190 -12.69 18.28 -2.60
CA LEU A 190 -11.85 18.55 -3.80
C LEU A 190 -12.22 17.61 -4.94
N PHE A 191 -12.52 16.35 -4.66
CA PHE A 191 -12.91 15.33 -5.63
C PHE A 191 -14.30 14.78 -5.33
N PRO A 192 -15.38 15.49 -5.75
CA PRO A 192 -16.75 15.06 -5.44
C PRO A 192 -17.07 13.74 -6.16
N GLY A 193 -17.81 12.88 -5.45
CA GLY A 193 -18.37 11.64 -5.98
C GLY A 193 -19.72 11.86 -6.66
N ASP A 194 -20.40 10.77 -6.94
CA ASP A 194 -21.75 10.78 -7.54
C ASP A 194 -22.82 11.12 -6.50
N ILE A 195 -22.57 10.87 -5.23
CA ILE A 195 -23.45 11.23 -4.11
C ILE A 195 -23.10 12.65 -3.64
N PRO A 196 -24.05 13.58 -3.63
CA PRO A 196 -23.81 14.95 -3.19
C PRO A 196 -23.17 15.01 -1.79
N GLY A 197 -22.14 15.84 -1.64
CA GLY A 197 -21.42 16.00 -0.37
C GLY A 197 -20.42 14.89 -0.03
N GLN A 198 -20.36 13.82 -0.80
CA GLN A 198 -19.40 12.75 -0.60
C GLN A 198 -18.26 12.80 -1.62
N PRO A 199 -17.03 12.40 -1.24
CA PRO A 199 -15.92 12.28 -2.17
C PRO A 199 -16.11 11.08 -3.11
N ILE A 200 -15.41 11.09 -4.22
CA ILE A 200 -15.31 9.93 -5.12
C ILE A 200 -14.81 8.71 -4.36
N THR A 201 -15.37 7.54 -4.68
CA THR A 201 -14.97 6.30 -4.02
C THR A 201 -13.60 5.82 -4.49
N ARG A 202 -12.86 5.14 -3.61
CA ARG A 202 -11.61 4.47 -3.97
C ARG A 202 -11.79 3.52 -5.15
N GLY A 203 -12.88 2.73 -5.14
CA GLY A 203 -13.18 1.75 -6.18
C GLY A 203 -13.32 2.40 -7.56
N ALA A 204 -13.96 3.56 -7.66
CA ALA A 204 -14.08 4.29 -8.92
C ALA A 204 -12.72 4.73 -9.49
N VAL A 205 -11.78 5.14 -8.62
CA VAL A 205 -10.42 5.50 -9.03
C VAL A 205 -9.60 4.25 -9.38
N GLU A 206 -9.75 3.16 -8.64
CA GLU A 206 -9.09 1.88 -8.93
C GLU A 206 -9.55 1.29 -10.28
N LEU A 207 -10.84 1.34 -10.59
CA LEU A 207 -11.39 0.94 -11.90
C LEU A 207 -10.84 1.82 -13.03
N ALA A 208 -10.78 3.12 -12.84
CA ALA A 208 -10.19 4.03 -13.81
C ALA A 208 -8.69 3.77 -14.04
N CYS A 209 -7.96 3.44 -12.96
CA CYS A 209 -6.57 3.04 -13.03
C CYS A 209 -6.40 1.75 -13.85
N GLN A 210 -7.23 0.74 -13.63
CA GLN A 210 -7.23 -0.51 -14.41
C GLN A 210 -7.54 -0.26 -15.88
N ALA A 211 -8.55 0.54 -16.17
CA ALA A 211 -8.90 0.89 -17.55
C ALA A 211 -7.79 1.69 -18.25
N ALA A 212 -7.12 2.60 -17.56
CA ALA A 212 -5.97 3.33 -18.09
C ALA A 212 -4.75 2.40 -18.29
N HIS A 213 -4.52 1.45 -17.39
CA HIS A 213 -3.48 0.44 -17.54
C HIS A 213 -3.70 -0.41 -18.80
N ALA A 214 -4.92 -0.88 -19.03
CA ALA A 214 -5.25 -1.63 -20.24
C ALA A 214 -4.99 -0.81 -21.54
N ARG A 215 -5.29 0.52 -21.52
CA ARG A 215 -5.02 1.41 -22.66
C ARG A 215 -3.53 1.73 -22.86
N SER A 216 -2.76 1.74 -21.78
CA SER A 216 -1.35 2.12 -21.85
C SER A 216 -0.46 1.05 -22.50
N GLY A 217 -0.89 -0.19 -22.57
CA GLY A 217 -0.07 -1.30 -23.08
C GLY A 217 1.14 -1.64 -22.21
N LEU A 218 1.26 -1.07 -21.01
CA LEU A 218 2.38 -1.35 -20.12
C LEU A 218 2.31 -2.79 -19.58
N CYS A 219 3.38 -3.55 -19.72
CA CYS A 219 3.47 -4.91 -19.16
C CYS A 219 3.57 -4.92 -17.63
N LYS A 220 4.05 -3.82 -17.02
CA LYS A 220 4.16 -3.68 -15.57
C LYS A 220 2.79 -3.39 -14.95
N PRO A 221 2.40 -4.06 -13.85
CA PRO A 221 1.12 -3.79 -13.21
C PRO A 221 1.07 -2.38 -12.62
N VAL A 222 0.08 -1.60 -13.02
CA VAL A 222 -0.12 -0.23 -12.53
C VAL A 222 -1.34 -0.16 -11.61
N THR A 223 -1.10 0.33 -10.41
CA THR A 223 -2.12 0.59 -9.38
C THR A 223 -1.83 1.96 -8.72
N PRO A 224 -2.80 2.57 -8.02
CA PRO A 224 -2.50 3.77 -7.25
C PRO A 224 -1.37 3.56 -6.23
N HIS A 225 -1.20 2.34 -5.75
CA HIS A 225 -0.13 1.99 -4.81
C HIS A 225 1.23 1.88 -5.50
N SER A 226 1.30 1.37 -6.74
CA SER A 226 2.55 1.34 -7.51
C SER A 226 3.03 2.74 -7.89
N LEU A 227 2.12 3.68 -8.17
CA LEU A 227 2.46 5.10 -8.36
C LEU A 227 3.10 5.71 -7.11
N ARG A 228 2.53 5.42 -5.95
CA ARG A 228 3.12 5.84 -4.68
C ARG A 228 4.47 5.14 -4.39
N HIS A 229 4.67 3.91 -4.83
CA HIS A 229 5.97 3.24 -4.75
C HIS A 229 7.00 3.92 -5.66
N ALA A 230 6.60 4.26 -6.90
CA ALA A 230 7.45 4.99 -7.83
C ALA A 230 7.88 6.36 -7.25
N PHE A 231 6.97 7.12 -6.61
CA PHE A 231 7.32 8.34 -5.88
C PHE A 231 8.46 8.12 -4.89
N ALA A 232 8.36 7.09 -4.04
CA ALA A 232 9.37 6.84 -3.01
C ALA A 232 10.74 6.44 -3.61
N VAL A 233 10.73 5.60 -4.67
CA VAL A 233 11.96 5.16 -5.33
C VAL A 233 12.61 6.32 -6.09
N HIS A 234 11.84 7.10 -6.85
CA HIS A 234 12.37 8.24 -7.61
C HIS A 234 12.94 9.32 -6.67
N LEU A 235 12.33 9.59 -5.51
CA LEU A 235 12.93 10.47 -4.51
C LEU A 235 14.24 9.92 -3.96
N LEU A 236 14.31 8.63 -3.69
CA LEU A 236 15.52 7.98 -3.20
C LEU A 236 16.65 8.05 -4.25
N GLU A 237 16.30 7.82 -5.52
CA GLU A 237 17.22 7.92 -6.67
C GLU A 237 17.68 9.36 -6.91
N ALA A 238 16.80 10.34 -6.65
CA ALA A 238 17.15 11.77 -6.67
C ALA A 238 17.98 12.22 -5.45
N GLY A 239 18.35 11.32 -4.54
CA GLY A 239 19.23 11.62 -3.41
C GLY A 239 18.51 11.96 -2.10
N THR A 240 17.18 11.96 -2.05
CA THR A 240 16.43 12.20 -0.81
C THR A 240 16.73 11.10 0.21
N ASP A 241 16.99 11.48 1.45
CA ASP A 241 17.28 10.54 2.52
C ASP A 241 16.05 9.70 2.92
N LEU A 242 16.31 8.50 3.44
CA LEU A 242 15.27 7.52 3.75
C LEU A 242 14.30 7.98 4.86
N ARG A 243 14.78 8.81 5.80
CA ARG A 243 13.96 9.33 6.90
C ARG A 243 12.95 10.35 6.40
N THR A 244 13.36 11.25 5.53
CA THR A 244 12.47 12.20 4.86
C THR A 244 11.41 11.46 4.04
N ILE A 245 11.80 10.45 3.26
CA ILE A 245 10.84 9.61 2.53
C ILE A 245 9.87 8.93 3.48
N GLN A 246 10.33 8.40 4.61
CA GLN A 246 9.46 7.79 5.64
C GLN A 246 8.41 8.79 6.16
N LEU A 247 8.82 10.01 6.46
CA LEU A 247 7.93 11.07 6.95
C LEU A 247 6.88 11.44 5.89
N LEU A 248 7.30 11.71 4.66
CA LEU A 248 6.40 12.03 3.54
C LEU A 248 5.39 10.91 3.29
N MET A 249 5.85 9.66 3.30
CA MET A 249 5.00 8.49 3.11
C MET A 249 4.09 8.20 4.31
N GLY A 250 4.36 8.75 5.50
CA GLY A 250 3.64 8.43 6.73
C GLY A 250 3.73 6.94 7.07
N HIS A 251 4.93 6.37 7.01
CA HIS A 251 5.20 5.00 7.43
C HIS A 251 5.54 4.98 8.92
N SER A 252 4.83 4.16 9.69
CA SER A 252 5.06 4.01 11.13
C SER A 252 6.38 3.29 11.44
N SER A 253 6.88 2.45 10.52
CA SER A 253 8.14 1.72 10.66
C SER A 253 9.08 2.07 9.52
N LEU A 254 10.36 2.21 9.86
CA LEU A 254 11.43 2.44 8.88
C LEU A 254 11.59 1.22 7.95
N ASP A 255 11.36 0.01 8.44
CA ASP A 255 11.41 -1.24 7.64
C ASP A 255 10.53 -1.18 6.39
N THR A 256 9.36 -0.50 6.50
CA THR A 256 8.46 -0.33 5.36
C THR A 256 9.09 0.51 4.26
N THR A 257 9.90 1.50 4.63
CA THR A 257 10.60 2.41 3.71
C THR A 257 11.93 1.81 3.25
N ALA A 258 12.63 1.09 4.12
CA ALA A 258 13.92 0.45 3.82
C ALA A 258 13.86 -0.54 2.65
N ARG A 259 12.66 -1.06 2.32
CA ARG A 259 12.48 -1.88 1.12
C ARG A 259 12.86 -1.17 -0.18
N TYR A 260 12.74 0.15 -0.22
CA TYR A 260 13.08 0.95 -1.40
C TYR A 260 14.59 1.02 -1.65
N LEU A 261 15.43 0.87 -0.61
CA LEU A 261 16.88 0.78 -0.77
C LEU A 261 17.31 -0.42 -1.64
N ARG A 262 16.54 -1.51 -1.60
CA ARG A 262 16.85 -2.70 -2.41
C ARG A 262 16.43 -2.57 -3.86
N ILE A 263 15.71 -1.51 -4.20
CA ILE A 263 15.11 -1.29 -5.53
C ILE A 263 15.81 -0.15 -6.26
N ALA A 264 16.29 0.85 -5.51
CA ALA A 264 16.98 2.02 -6.08
C ALA A 264 18.33 1.60 -6.67
N THR A 265 18.33 1.25 -7.95
CA THR A 265 19.51 0.77 -8.67
C THR A 265 20.58 1.83 -8.80
N SER A 266 20.20 3.12 -8.96
CA SER A 266 21.14 4.23 -9.03
C SER A 266 22.01 4.34 -7.77
N LYS A 267 21.45 4.09 -6.57
CA LYS A 267 22.23 4.06 -5.31
C LYS A 267 23.23 2.90 -5.28
N VAL A 268 22.85 1.73 -5.79
CA VAL A 268 23.75 0.57 -5.89
C VAL A 268 24.87 0.87 -6.88
N CYS A 269 24.53 1.39 -8.07
CA CYS A 269 25.51 1.73 -9.10
C CYS A 269 26.44 2.90 -8.73
N ALA A 270 25.95 3.85 -7.90
CA ALA A 270 26.76 4.97 -7.42
C ALA A 270 27.68 4.62 -6.23
N THR A 271 27.56 3.41 -5.68
CA THR A 271 28.40 2.96 -4.58
C THR A 271 29.75 2.50 -5.13
N THR A 272 30.82 3.19 -4.73
CA THR A 272 32.17 2.83 -5.11
C THR A 272 32.54 1.46 -4.53
N SER A 273 33.05 0.58 -5.35
CA SER A 273 33.52 -0.74 -4.89
C SER A 273 34.70 -0.55 -3.91
N PRO A 274 34.76 -1.33 -2.81
CA PRO A 274 35.97 -1.34 -1.98
C PRO A 274 37.25 -1.65 -2.78
N LEU A 275 37.14 -2.38 -3.88
CA LEU A 275 38.25 -2.66 -4.78
C LEU A 275 38.80 -1.38 -5.41
N ASP A 276 37.93 -0.44 -5.81
CA ASP A 276 38.31 0.84 -6.42
C ASP A 276 38.92 1.81 -5.39
N LEU A 277 38.75 1.54 -4.11
CA LEU A 277 39.30 2.31 -2.99
C LEU A 277 40.69 1.81 -2.54
N LEU A 278 41.19 0.71 -3.12
CA LEU A 278 42.49 0.19 -2.77
C LEU A 278 43.60 1.14 -3.23
N PRO A 279 44.61 1.39 -2.38
CA PRO A 279 45.72 2.31 -2.71
C PRO A 279 46.65 1.81 -3.80
N ARG A 280 46.55 0.55 -4.18
CA ARG A 280 47.31 -0.06 -5.28
C ARG A 280 46.45 -1.00 -6.08
N PRO A 281 46.56 -1.03 -7.42
CA PRO A 281 45.86 -2.03 -8.25
C PRO A 281 46.29 -3.45 -7.86
N ILE A 282 45.31 -4.35 -7.81
CA ILE A 282 45.59 -5.77 -7.63
C ILE A 282 46.22 -6.30 -8.94
N PRO A 283 47.43 -6.92 -8.92
CA PRO A 283 47.96 -7.53 -10.12
C PRO A 283 47.00 -8.64 -10.61
N ILE A 284 46.47 -8.44 -11.79
CA ILE A 284 45.70 -9.51 -12.47
C ILE A 284 46.70 -10.37 -13.19
N PRO A 285 46.88 -11.66 -12.85
CA PRO A 285 47.71 -12.58 -13.59
C PRO A 285 47.01 -12.88 -14.93
N ILE A 286 47.31 -12.04 -15.93
CA ILE A 286 46.84 -12.28 -17.30
C ILE A 286 47.87 -13.16 -17.96
N ASP A 287 47.55 -14.46 -18.17
CA ASP A 287 48.32 -15.32 -19.03
C ASP A 287 48.04 -14.89 -20.47
N ALA A 288 49.03 -14.32 -21.14
CA ALA A 288 48.91 -13.67 -22.46
C ALA A 288 48.41 -14.60 -23.58
N LYS A 289 48.13 -15.88 -23.27
CA LYS A 289 47.67 -16.90 -24.24
C LYS A 289 46.15 -17.15 -24.20
N GLN A 290 45.38 -16.48 -23.37
CA GLN A 290 43.92 -16.71 -23.22
C GLN A 290 43.10 -15.40 -23.29
N ILE A 291 43.32 -14.59 -24.31
CA ILE A 291 42.40 -13.49 -24.58
C ILE A 291 41.35 -13.98 -25.57
N GLU A 292 40.35 -14.73 -25.08
CA GLU A 292 39.07 -14.82 -25.78
C GLU A 292 38.31 -13.53 -25.57
N PRO A 293 37.51 -13.03 -26.56
CA PRO A 293 36.72 -11.84 -26.38
C PRO A 293 35.70 -12.04 -25.21
N SER A 294 35.71 -11.10 -24.29
CA SER A 294 34.81 -11.09 -23.11
C SER A 294 33.37 -11.30 -23.54
N PRO A 295 32.56 -12.13 -22.84
CA PRO A 295 31.14 -12.29 -23.09
C PRO A 295 30.30 -11.12 -22.51
N PHE A 296 30.92 -10.06 -21.97
CA PHE A 296 30.26 -8.91 -21.36
C PHE A 296 30.25 -7.70 -22.28
#